data_47176904c2594283fb1f783259d6494c
#
_entry.id   47176904c2594283fb1f783259d6494c
#
_cell.length_a   1.000
_cell.length_b   1.000
_cell.length_c   1.000
_cell.angle_alpha   90.00
_cell.angle_beta   90.00
_cell.angle_gamma   90.00
#
_symmetry.space_group_name_H-M   'P 1'
#
loop_
_entity.id
_entity.type
_entity.pdbx_description
1 polymer ?
#
loop_
_entity_poly.entity_id
_entity_poly.type
_entity_poly.pdbx_seq_one_letter_code
_entity_poly.pdbx_strand_id
1 'polypeptide(L)'
;MDKMKKQSEKTPFISVVMPAYNVEKYVEEAVCSILDQTYCDFEFIIVDDGSTDRTREILRSFSDPRISLLFNDKNEGNYPARNRGCRLARGKYIAVMDADDVALPERLERQVEYMEKHSDVLACGTAYRLIGKNKVIIQPIEWHEIRYILLMTYCMLHPTMMIRSESMSKINFYKEDSICAEDYDLTLRLAINGKIVNLPDILLNRRLREDQLSSLYMEKQNIYGSYIQMRYQHEMGIFYPPKDNDVFLIHLAAYIRSIVSYVDESGLFHGKIGLILFFYCYSKYSKNHEYLKLADQMLSDMIKKLKTDIPVGISSGLCGLGLFLGFLISEKFVEGELDEVLENIDRMVVSKTKFDTEDWSFESGIIGIAYYVSYRLSSGKKDIKKIFDVSYREQLLDKITTLENHVKWSNPYSSLLNQCCINLQNTVTQSIDWNEFFKMIILPLPTTLSFGGWNFGLNRGAAGVGMSLILKLNI
;
A
#
# COMPACT_ATOMS: atom_id res chain seq x y z
N MET A 1 4.34 -67.57 2.66
CA MET A 1 3.56 -66.78 1.69
C MET A 1 2.83 -65.68 2.47
N ASP A 2 3.56 -64.61 2.76
CA ASP A 2 3.01 -63.46 3.48
C ASP A 2 2.28 -62.53 2.49
N LYS A 3 1.00 -62.47 2.64
CA LYS A 3 0.18 -61.42 2.03
C LYS A 3 0.38 -60.14 2.84
N MET A 4 1.42 -59.38 2.54
CA MET A 4 1.47 -57.96 2.93
C MET A 4 0.24 -57.26 2.32
N LYS A 5 -0.79 -57.01 3.11
CA LYS A 5 -1.87 -56.09 2.82
C LYS A 5 -1.23 -54.72 2.61
N LYS A 6 -1.11 -54.27 1.35
CA LYS A 6 -1.00 -52.85 1.04
C LYS A 6 -2.26 -52.16 1.62
N GLN A 7 -2.13 -51.58 2.82
CA GLN A 7 -3.08 -50.53 3.23
C GLN A 7 -2.98 -49.44 2.17
N SER A 8 -4.04 -49.19 1.44
CA SER A 8 -4.16 -48.00 0.60
C SER A 8 -4.04 -46.81 1.55
N GLU A 9 -2.89 -46.16 1.57
CA GLU A 9 -2.75 -44.90 2.28
C GLU A 9 -3.81 -43.96 1.77
N LYS A 10 -4.72 -43.53 2.65
CA LYS A 10 -5.79 -42.58 2.32
C LYS A 10 -5.13 -41.28 1.85
N THR A 11 -5.43 -40.86 0.63
CA THR A 11 -4.95 -39.57 0.11
C THR A 11 -5.47 -38.44 0.98
N PRO A 12 -4.61 -37.59 1.54
CA PRO A 12 -5.06 -36.46 2.37
C PRO A 12 -5.86 -35.48 1.52
N PHE A 13 -6.76 -34.73 2.17
CA PHE A 13 -7.57 -33.72 1.46
C PHE A 13 -6.77 -32.43 1.20
N ILE A 14 -5.89 -32.06 2.12
CA ILE A 14 -5.03 -30.86 2.02
C ILE A 14 -3.56 -31.26 2.18
N SER A 15 -2.66 -30.65 1.41
CA SER A 15 -1.23 -30.62 1.68
C SER A 15 -0.83 -29.24 2.14
N VAL A 16 -0.43 -29.10 3.40
CA VAL A 16 0.19 -27.86 3.89
C VAL A 16 1.67 -27.90 3.51
N VAL A 17 2.19 -26.85 2.87
CA VAL A 17 3.58 -26.77 2.42
C VAL A 17 4.27 -25.57 3.07
N MET A 18 5.35 -25.84 3.82
CA MET A 18 6.10 -24.85 4.59
C MET A 18 7.61 -25.01 4.37
N PRO A 19 8.27 -24.10 3.64
CA PRO A 19 9.73 -24.02 3.67
C PRO A 19 10.19 -23.36 4.97
N ALA A 20 11.35 -23.79 5.48
CA ALA A 20 11.97 -23.26 6.69
C ALA A 20 13.47 -23.03 6.46
N TYR A 21 13.98 -21.86 6.85
CA TYR A 21 15.41 -21.56 6.82
C TYR A 21 15.78 -20.58 7.92
N ASN A 22 16.63 -21.00 8.88
CA ASN A 22 17.11 -20.19 10.00
C ASN A 22 15.98 -19.46 10.75
N VAL A 23 15.01 -20.24 11.24
CA VAL A 23 13.79 -19.75 11.93
C VAL A 23 13.61 -20.42 13.31
N GLU A 24 14.70 -20.80 13.98
CA GLU A 24 14.68 -21.49 15.27
C GLU A 24 13.78 -20.84 16.33
N LYS A 25 13.61 -19.50 16.26
CA LYS A 25 12.80 -18.72 17.22
C LYS A 25 11.29 -18.84 16.98
N TYR A 26 10.87 -19.30 15.80
CA TYR A 26 9.47 -19.19 15.35
C TYR A 26 8.89 -20.50 14.86
N VAL A 27 9.72 -21.40 14.38
CA VAL A 27 9.29 -22.62 13.67
C VAL A 27 8.43 -23.54 14.56
N GLU A 28 8.70 -23.60 15.85
CA GLU A 28 7.91 -24.42 16.80
C GLU A 28 6.45 -23.91 16.85
N GLU A 29 6.26 -22.61 17.03
CA GLU A 29 4.94 -21.97 17.07
C GLU A 29 4.20 -22.16 15.73
N ALA A 30 4.90 -21.97 14.61
CA ALA A 30 4.34 -22.18 13.27
C ALA A 30 3.87 -23.62 13.05
N VAL A 31 4.68 -24.61 13.41
CA VAL A 31 4.34 -26.04 13.29
C VAL A 31 3.16 -26.39 14.18
N CYS A 32 3.16 -26.00 15.45
CA CYS A 32 2.05 -26.23 16.37
C CYS A 32 0.74 -25.64 15.83
N SER A 33 0.78 -24.42 15.26
CA SER A 33 -0.40 -23.75 14.72
C SER A 33 -1.07 -24.52 13.56
N ILE A 34 -0.30 -25.31 12.81
CA ILE A 34 -0.84 -26.19 11.76
C ILE A 34 -1.33 -27.51 12.35
N LEU A 35 -0.63 -28.07 13.32
CA LEU A 35 -1.05 -29.33 13.96
C LEU A 35 -2.38 -29.17 14.74
N ASP A 36 -2.63 -27.98 15.27
CA ASP A 36 -3.81 -27.60 16.06
C ASP A 36 -5.00 -27.15 15.20
N GLN A 37 -4.97 -27.32 13.87
CA GLN A 37 -6.07 -26.98 13.00
C GLN A 37 -7.32 -27.85 13.27
N THR A 38 -8.51 -27.23 13.23
CA THR A 38 -9.81 -27.93 13.41
C THR A 38 -10.08 -28.95 12.29
N TYR A 39 -9.59 -28.68 11.08
CA TYR A 39 -9.63 -29.62 9.95
C TYR A 39 -8.46 -30.60 10.01
N CYS A 40 -8.72 -31.88 10.20
CA CYS A 40 -7.71 -32.90 10.50
C CYS A 40 -7.21 -33.71 9.29
N ASP A 41 -7.92 -33.73 8.15
CA ASP A 41 -7.57 -34.54 6.98
C ASP A 41 -6.53 -33.80 6.08
N PHE A 42 -5.30 -33.70 6.58
CA PHE A 42 -4.18 -33.07 5.88
C PHE A 42 -2.87 -33.80 6.10
N GLU A 43 -1.93 -33.63 5.18
CA GLU A 43 -0.50 -33.87 5.35
C GLU A 43 0.23 -32.52 5.50
N PHE A 44 1.33 -32.51 6.23
CA PHE A 44 2.15 -31.34 6.48
C PHE A 44 3.58 -31.57 5.98
N ILE A 45 3.92 -30.99 4.84
CA ILE A 45 5.22 -31.12 4.19
C ILE A 45 6.06 -29.92 4.56
N ILE A 46 7.12 -30.16 5.34
CA ILE A 46 8.07 -29.15 5.79
C ILE A 46 9.40 -29.38 5.08
N VAL A 47 9.93 -28.34 4.45
CA VAL A 47 11.21 -28.40 3.74
C VAL A 47 12.21 -27.50 4.44
N ASP A 48 13.15 -28.08 5.20
CA ASP A 48 14.29 -27.35 5.75
C ASP A 48 15.31 -27.09 4.65
N ASP A 49 15.48 -25.82 4.30
CA ASP A 49 16.33 -25.36 3.21
C ASP A 49 17.79 -25.14 3.63
N GLY A 50 18.40 -26.16 4.26
CA GLY A 50 19.80 -26.12 4.68
C GLY A 50 20.05 -25.21 5.88
N SER A 51 19.15 -25.16 6.87
CA SER A 51 19.32 -24.35 8.09
C SER A 51 20.61 -24.65 8.82
N THR A 52 21.24 -23.60 9.33
CA THR A 52 22.51 -23.64 10.09
C THR A 52 22.33 -23.34 11.58
N ASP A 53 21.12 -22.93 11.99
CA ASP A 53 20.70 -22.76 13.37
C ASP A 53 19.99 -24.02 13.90
N ARG A 54 19.29 -23.93 15.03
CA ARG A 54 18.57 -25.04 15.63
C ARG A 54 17.26 -25.41 14.95
N THR A 55 16.88 -24.78 13.83
CA THR A 55 15.62 -25.05 13.10
C THR A 55 15.47 -26.54 12.80
N ARG A 56 16.52 -27.18 12.27
CA ARG A 56 16.50 -28.61 11.92
C ARG A 56 16.33 -29.52 13.15
N GLU A 57 16.96 -29.19 14.28
CA GLU A 57 16.83 -29.90 15.54
C GLU A 57 15.37 -29.83 16.03
N ILE A 58 14.79 -28.63 16.04
CA ILE A 58 13.40 -28.39 16.46
C ILE A 58 12.44 -29.19 15.58
N LEU A 59 12.58 -29.09 14.25
CA LEU A 59 11.73 -29.85 13.33
C LEU A 59 11.77 -31.37 13.56
N ARG A 60 12.94 -31.93 13.87
CA ARG A 60 13.10 -33.35 14.16
C ARG A 60 12.48 -33.78 15.50
N SER A 61 12.20 -32.87 16.40
CA SER A 61 11.55 -33.18 17.68
C SER A 61 10.05 -33.51 17.56
N PHE A 62 9.43 -33.11 16.44
CA PHE A 62 8.03 -33.43 16.19
C PHE A 62 7.83 -34.85 15.70
N SER A 63 6.88 -35.57 16.27
CA SER A 63 6.57 -36.97 15.97
C SER A 63 5.16 -37.20 15.41
N ASP A 64 4.46 -36.12 15.01
CA ASP A 64 3.10 -36.21 14.44
C ASP A 64 3.11 -36.93 13.08
N PRO A 65 2.29 -37.97 12.87
CA PRO A 65 2.31 -38.79 11.65
C PRO A 65 1.87 -38.00 10.38
N ARG A 66 1.27 -36.83 10.53
CA ARG A 66 0.91 -35.95 9.41
C ARG A 66 2.12 -35.22 8.83
N ILE A 67 3.23 -35.13 9.58
CA ILE A 67 4.42 -34.40 9.16
C ILE A 67 5.31 -35.26 8.24
N SER A 68 5.71 -34.64 7.11
CA SER A 68 6.76 -35.14 6.23
C SER A 68 7.89 -34.10 6.19
N LEU A 69 9.05 -34.47 6.77
CA LEU A 69 10.23 -33.59 6.81
C LEU A 69 11.16 -33.87 5.64
N LEU A 70 11.52 -32.84 4.90
CA LEU A 70 12.52 -32.88 3.84
C LEU A 70 13.68 -31.96 4.22
N PHE A 71 14.91 -32.38 3.94
CA PHE A 71 16.09 -31.59 4.23
C PHE A 71 16.89 -31.34 2.95
N ASN A 72 17.23 -30.07 2.69
CA ASN A 72 18.21 -29.70 1.69
C ASN A 72 19.62 -29.70 2.31
N ASP A 73 20.63 -30.03 1.53
CA ASP A 73 22.03 -30.01 1.98
C ASP A 73 22.54 -28.56 2.11
N LYS A 74 21.99 -27.65 1.32
CA LYS A 74 22.34 -26.22 1.31
C LYS A 74 21.11 -25.38 1.06
N ASN A 75 21.20 -24.09 1.36
CA ASN A 75 20.14 -23.13 1.02
C ASN A 75 20.04 -22.99 -0.51
N GLU A 76 18.89 -23.35 -1.06
CA GLU A 76 18.53 -23.22 -2.49
C GLU A 76 17.55 -22.06 -2.72
N GLY A 77 17.01 -21.47 -1.65
CA GLY A 77 16.06 -20.38 -1.66
C GLY A 77 14.63 -20.82 -1.33
N ASN A 78 13.83 -19.85 -0.88
CA ASN A 78 12.47 -20.10 -0.38
C ASN A 78 11.59 -20.82 -1.41
N TYR A 79 11.62 -20.39 -2.69
CA TYR A 79 10.72 -20.92 -3.72
C TYR A 79 11.16 -22.25 -4.31
N PRO A 80 12.45 -22.55 -4.55
CA PRO A 80 12.92 -23.91 -4.82
C PRO A 80 12.52 -24.90 -3.74
N ALA A 81 12.71 -24.55 -2.46
CA ALA A 81 12.30 -25.37 -1.33
C ALA A 81 10.78 -25.59 -1.32
N ARG A 82 9.99 -24.52 -1.54
CA ARG A 82 8.53 -24.60 -1.64
C ARG A 82 8.08 -25.45 -2.82
N ASN A 83 8.71 -25.31 -4.00
CA ASN A 83 8.46 -26.16 -5.17
C ASN A 83 8.69 -27.64 -4.89
N ARG A 84 9.77 -27.95 -4.15
CA ARG A 84 10.07 -29.32 -3.72
C ARG A 84 8.92 -29.90 -2.89
N GLY A 85 8.39 -29.15 -1.94
CA GLY A 85 7.23 -29.56 -1.14
C GLY A 85 5.94 -29.68 -1.97
N CYS A 86 5.64 -28.69 -2.81
CA CYS A 86 4.44 -28.68 -3.63
C CYS A 86 4.38 -29.85 -4.64
N ARG A 87 5.51 -30.27 -5.18
CA ARG A 87 5.56 -31.44 -6.11
C ARG A 87 5.30 -32.77 -5.41
N LEU A 88 5.48 -32.85 -4.11
CA LEU A 88 5.18 -34.05 -3.30
C LEU A 88 3.76 -34.01 -2.70
N ALA A 89 3.07 -32.87 -2.80
CA ALA A 89 1.72 -32.71 -2.32
C ALA A 89 0.74 -33.66 -3.01
N ARG A 90 -0.03 -34.39 -2.21
CA ARG A 90 -1.03 -35.37 -2.68
C ARG A 90 -2.47 -34.89 -2.47
N GLY A 91 -2.64 -33.81 -1.70
CA GLY A 91 -3.94 -33.25 -1.38
C GLY A 91 -4.66 -32.63 -2.57
N LYS A 92 -5.98 -32.56 -2.51
CA LYS A 92 -6.82 -31.81 -3.45
C LYS A 92 -6.47 -30.32 -3.45
N TYR A 93 -6.03 -29.81 -2.29
CA TYR A 93 -5.61 -28.45 -2.08
C TYR A 93 -4.18 -28.38 -1.55
N ILE A 94 -3.45 -27.34 -1.96
CA ILE A 94 -2.18 -26.95 -1.38
C ILE A 94 -2.42 -25.69 -0.54
N ALA A 95 -2.19 -25.76 0.77
CA ALA A 95 -2.19 -24.63 1.67
C ALA A 95 -0.75 -24.14 1.90
N VAL A 96 -0.51 -22.87 1.59
CA VAL A 96 0.82 -22.24 1.75
C VAL A 96 1.00 -21.77 3.18
N MET A 97 2.19 -21.97 3.76
CA MET A 97 2.54 -21.51 5.11
C MET A 97 3.97 -20.98 5.12
N ASP A 98 4.22 -19.93 5.88
CA ASP A 98 5.57 -19.44 6.21
C ASP A 98 5.95 -19.88 7.63
N ALA A 99 7.22 -20.22 7.84
CA ALA A 99 7.70 -20.83 9.08
C ALA A 99 7.90 -19.83 10.25
N ASP A 100 7.53 -18.58 10.07
CA ASP A 100 7.56 -17.51 11.07
C ASP A 100 6.17 -16.92 11.37
N ASP A 101 5.12 -17.40 10.68
CA ASP A 101 3.72 -16.99 10.88
C ASP A 101 2.94 -18.00 11.75
N VAL A 102 1.74 -17.60 12.19
CA VAL A 102 0.88 -18.44 13.04
C VAL A 102 -0.51 -18.55 12.40
N ALA A 103 -0.90 -19.75 11.99
CA ALA A 103 -2.25 -20.00 11.46
C ALA A 103 -3.27 -20.01 12.61
N LEU A 104 -4.47 -19.41 12.40
CA LEU A 104 -5.55 -19.55 13.37
C LEU A 104 -6.25 -20.91 13.22
N PRO A 105 -6.84 -21.48 14.28
CA PRO A 105 -7.31 -22.88 14.31
C PRO A 105 -8.30 -23.25 13.21
N GLU A 106 -9.15 -22.34 12.79
CA GLU A 106 -10.22 -22.59 11.80
C GLU A 106 -9.74 -22.35 10.34
N ARG A 107 -8.47 -22.02 10.10
CA ARG A 107 -8.01 -21.60 8.79
C ARG A 107 -8.28 -22.64 7.70
N LEU A 108 -7.84 -23.87 7.87
CA LEU A 108 -7.99 -24.91 6.87
C LEU A 108 -9.46 -25.25 6.63
N GLU A 109 -10.26 -25.33 7.69
CA GLU A 109 -11.69 -25.62 7.62
C GLU A 109 -12.45 -24.56 6.83
N ARG A 110 -12.27 -23.28 7.17
CA ARG A 110 -12.97 -22.17 6.49
C ARG A 110 -12.59 -22.06 5.02
N GLN A 111 -11.30 -22.23 4.69
CA GLN A 111 -10.84 -22.20 3.31
C GLN A 111 -11.36 -23.38 2.49
N VAL A 112 -11.35 -24.60 3.03
CA VAL A 112 -11.94 -25.79 2.36
C VAL A 112 -13.43 -25.60 2.14
N GLU A 113 -14.16 -25.21 3.17
CA GLU A 113 -15.61 -24.98 3.08
C GLU A 113 -15.95 -24.00 1.94
N TYR A 114 -15.21 -22.90 1.84
CA TYR A 114 -15.40 -21.95 0.77
C TYR A 114 -15.06 -22.52 -0.61
N MET A 115 -13.90 -23.15 -0.74
CA MET A 115 -13.41 -23.70 -2.01
C MET A 115 -14.30 -24.85 -2.52
N GLU A 116 -14.89 -25.67 -1.64
CA GLU A 116 -15.81 -26.72 -2.02
C GLU A 116 -17.16 -26.18 -2.54
N LYS A 117 -17.63 -25.06 -1.98
CA LYS A 117 -18.85 -24.38 -2.44
C LYS A 117 -18.67 -23.61 -3.74
N HIS A 118 -17.42 -23.25 -4.11
CA HIS A 118 -17.10 -22.40 -5.26
C HIS A 118 -16.09 -23.10 -6.18
N SER A 119 -16.59 -24.04 -6.99
CA SER A 119 -15.75 -24.87 -7.85
C SER A 119 -14.99 -24.09 -8.95
N ASP A 120 -15.45 -22.89 -9.29
CA ASP A 120 -14.85 -21.97 -10.27
C ASP A 120 -13.71 -21.11 -9.68
N VAL A 121 -13.50 -21.15 -8.34
CA VAL A 121 -12.40 -20.47 -7.66
C VAL A 121 -11.16 -21.37 -7.63
N LEU A 122 -10.03 -20.87 -8.14
CA LEU A 122 -8.77 -21.62 -8.22
C LEU A 122 -7.93 -21.50 -6.96
N ALA A 123 -8.01 -20.36 -6.27
CA ALA A 123 -7.30 -20.11 -5.02
C ALA A 123 -8.05 -19.11 -4.15
N CYS A 124 -7.90 -19.22 -2.83
CA CYS A 124 -8.36 -18.22 -1.88
C CYS A 124 -7.25 -17.83 -0.90
N GLY A 125 -7.13 -16.52 -0.62
CA GLY A 125 -6.39 -15.96 0.51
C GLY A 125 -7.33 -15.61 1.66
N THR A 126 -6.80 -14.94 2.69
CA THR A 126 -7.61 -14.49 3.86
C THR A 126 -7.13 -13.14 4.37
N ALA A 127 -7.96 -12.49 5.20
CA ALA A 127 -7.48 -11.42 6.05
C ALA A 127 -6.49 -11.95 7.09
N TYR A 128 -5.67 -11.06 7.65
CA TYR A 128 -4.66 -11.41 8.64
C TYR A 128 -4.43 -10.31 9.68
N ARG A 129 -3.80 -10.67 10.79
CA ARG A 129 -3.40 -9.74 11.84
C ARG A 129 -1.88 -9.67 11.93
N LEU A 130 -1.35 -8.47 12.22
CA LEU A 130 0.08 -8.31 12.47
C LEU A 130 0.41 -8.60 13.94
N ILE A 131 1.34 -9.54 14.18
CA ILE A 131 1.84 -9.87 15.53
C ILE A 131 2.57 -8.64 16.11
N GLY A 132 2.30 -8.33 17.37
CA GLY A 132 2.89 -7.17 18.06
C GLY A 132 2.32 -5.81 17.67
N LYS A 133 1.38 -5.78 16.71
CA LYS A 133 0.64 -4.55 16.33
C LYS A 133 -0.85 -4.84 16.40
N ASN A 134 -1.63 -3.94 16.98
CA ASN A 134 -3.10 -4.08 16.97
C ASN A 134 -3.66 -3.66 15.60
N LYS A 135 -3.22 -4.35 14.53
CA LYS A 135 -3.56 -4.02 13.15
C LYS A 135 -4.05 -5.28 12.42
N VAL A 136 -5.27 -5.19 11.91
CA VAL A 136 -5.87 -6.19 11.02
C VAL A 136 -5.79 -5.66 9.59
N ILE A 137 -5.44 -6.53 8.65
CA ILE A 137 -5.36 -6.22 7.23
C ILE A 137 -6.42 -7.07 6.52
N ILE A 138 -7.38 -6.38 5.93
CA ILE A 138 -8.41 -6.99 5.07
C ILE A 138 -8.02 -6.73 3.63
N GLN A 139 -7.83 -7.78 2.86
CA GLN A 139 -7.51 -7.72 1.45
C GLN A 139 -8.79 -7.57 0.60
N PRO A 140 -8.72 -7.12 -0.66
CA PRO A 140 -9.87 -7.14 -1.57
C PRO A 140 -10.46 -8.55 -1.64
N ILE A 141 -11.78 -8.66 -1.54
CA ILE A 141 -12.48 -9.95 -1.40
C ILE A 141 -12.94 -10.48 -2.77
N GLU A 142 -13.55 -9.61 -3.56
CA GLU A 142 -14.25 -10.01 -4.77
C GLU A 142 -13.31 -10.13 -5.98
N TRP A 143 -13.53 -11.16 -6.80
CA TRP A 143 -12.73 -11.41 -8.00
C TRP A 143 -12.65 -10.20 -8.94
N HIS A 144 -13.76 -9.48 -9.13
CA HIS A 144 -13.78 -8.32 -10.02
C HIS A 144 -12.89 -7.18 -9.53
N GLU A 145 -12.70 -7.03 -8.21
CA GLU A 145 -11.75 -6.07 -7.63
C GLU A 145 -10.31 -6.58 -7.74
N ILE A 146 -10.09 -7.83 -7.32
CA ILE A 146 -8.76 -8.46 -7.28
C ILE A 146 -8.09 -8.42 -8.66
N ARG A 147 -8.81 -8.79 -9.74
CA ARG A 147 -8.24 -8.85 -11.08
C ARG A 147 -7.69 -7.51 -11.58
N TYR A 148 -8.23 -6.39 -11.11
CA TYR A 148 -7.75 -5.06 -11.47
C TYR A 148 -6.66 -4.57 -10.53
N ILE A 149 -6.79 -4.86 -9.24
CA ILE A 149 -5.79 -4.47 -8.25
C ILE A 149 -4.46 -5.19 -8.52
N LEU A 150 -4.51 -6.44 -8.97
CA LEU A 150 -3.31 -7.20 -9.39
C LEU A 150 -2.57 -6.56 -10.58
N LEU A 151 -3.22 -5.70 -11.37
CA LEU A 151 -2.52 -4.92 -12.41
C LEU A 151 -1.64 -3.80 -11.82
N MET A 152 -1.85 -3.46 -10.56
CA MET A 152 -1.22 -2.32 -9.89
C MET A 152 -0.35 -2.75 -8.70
N THR A 153 -0.77 -3.76 -7.96
CA THR A 153 -0.05 -4.24 -6.78
C THR A 153 -0.46 -5.65 -6.39
N TYR A 154 0.35 -6.28 -5.54
CA TYR A 154 0.04 -7.55 -4.92
C TYR A 154 -1.02 -7.38 -3.82
N CYS A 155 -2.12 -8.11 -3.92
CA CYS A 155 -3.28 -7.98 -3.03
C CYS A 155 -3.75 -9.31 -2.42
N MET A 156 -2.86 -10.29 -2.31
CA MET A 156 -3.09 -11.56 -1.62
C MET A 156 -1.87 -11.89 -0.75
N LEU A 157 -2.05 -12.01 0.55
CA LEU A 157 -0.93 -12.39 1.40
C LEU A 157 -0.57 -13.86 1.16
N HIS A 158 0.62 -14.11 0.65
CA HIS A 158 1.04 -15.44 0.19
C HIS A 158 0.87 -16.56 1.22
N PRO A 159 1.32 -16.46 2.48
CA PRO A 159 1.15 -17.52 3.48
C PRO A 159 -0.31 -17.76 3.89
N THR A 160 -1.28 -16.98 3.40
CA THR A 160 -2.70 -17.25 3.60
C THR A 160 -3.33 -18.09 2.49
N MET A 161 -2.62 -18.32 1.38
CA MET A 161 -3.22 -18.92 0.20
C MET A 161 -3.52 -20.42 0.37
N MET A 162 -4.70 -20.83 -0.12
CA MET A 162 -5.07 -22.20 -0.43
C MET A 162 -5.39 -22.30 -1.92
N ILE A 163 -4.74 -23.24 -2.62
CA ILE A 163 -4.75 -23.35 -4.09
C ILE A 163 -5.20 -24.75 -4.48
N ARG A 164 -6.05 -24.89 -5.52
CA ARG A 164 -6.33 -26.22 -6.10
C ARG A 164 -5.05 -26.84 -6.65
N SER A 165 -4.74 -28.05 -6.24
CA SER A 165 -3.51 -28.76 -6.66
C SER A 165 -3.44 -28.91 -8.18
N GLU A 166 -4.58 -29.16 -8.83
CA GLU A 166 -4.67 -29.19 -10.29
C GLU A 166 -4.26 -27.85 -10.92
N SER A 167 -4.74 -26.73 -10.37
CA SER A 167 -4.40 -25.40 -10.86
C SER A 167 -2.92 -25.08 -10.67
N MET A 168 -2.36 -25.46 -9.51
CA MET A 168 -0.94 -25.29 -9.21
C MET A 168 -0.06 -26.08 -10.20
N SER A 169 -0.42 -27.32 -10.50
CA SER A 169 0.27 -28.17 -11.48
C SER A 169 0.16 -27.61 -12.90
N LYS A 170 -1.04 -27.14 -13.29
CA LYS A 170 -1.30 -26.57 -14.62
C LYS A 170 -0.45 -25.35 -14.93
N ILE A 171 -0.18 -24.50 -13.91
CA ILE A 171 0.67 -23.31 -14.08
C ILE A 171 2.16 -23.61 -13.84
N ASN A 172 2.52 -24.88 -13.63
CA ASN A 172 3.89 -25.34 -13.39
C ASN A 172 4.58 -24.67 -12.19
N PHE A 173 3.88 -24.58 -11.05
CA PHE A 173 4.42 -24.13 -9.75
C PHE A 173 5.06 -22.71 -9.77
N TYR A 174 5.97 -22.43 -8.83
CA TYR A 174 6.73 -21.17 -8.81
C TYR A 174 7.83 -21.20 -9.86
N LYS A 175 8.01 -20.06 -10.55
CA LYS A 175 9.06 -19.90 -11.55
C LYS A 175 10.31 -19.30 -10.92
N GLU A 176 11.46 -19.86 -11.25
CA GLU A 176 12.77 -19.42 -10.73
C GLU A 176 13.26 -18.11 -11.37
N ASP A 177 12.73 -17.73 -12.53
CA ASP A 177 13.06 -16.50 -13.25
C ASP A 177 12.37 -15.23 -12.70
N SER A 178 11.46 -15.40 -11.75
CA SER A 178 10.68 -14.30 -11.14
C SER A 178 11.29 -13.80 -9.84
N ILE A 179 12.61 -13.68 -9.77
CA ILE A 179 13.43 -13.42 -8.58
C ILE A 179 12.82 -12.35 -7.67
N CYS A 180 12.58 -12.72 -6.40
CA CYS A 180 11.98 -11.89 -5.35
C CYS A 180 10.50 -11.49 -5.56
N ALA A 181 9.82 -11.99 -6.59
CA ALA A 181 8.40 -11.71 -6.86
C ALA A 181 7.66 -12.98 -7.35
N GLU A 182 8.14 -14.15 -6.96
CA GLU A 182 7.62 -15.46 -7.39
C GLU A 182 6.19 -15.71 -6.88
N ASP A 183 5.83 -15.19 -5.71
CA ASP A 183 4.48 -15.20 -5.16
C ASP A 183 3.53 -14.35 -5.99
N TYR A 184 3.97 -13.19 -6.43
CA TYR A 184 3.20 -12.32 -7.30
C TYR A 184 3.01 -12.92 -8.70
N ASP A 185 4.08 -13.44 -9.32
CA ASP A 185 4.00 -14.16 -10.59
C ASP A 185 3.06 -15.36 -10.53
N LEU A 186 3.15 -16.18 -9.48
CA LEU A 186 2.22 -17.29 -9.25
C LEU A 186 0.77 -16.82 -9.21
N THR A 187 0.50 -15.79 -8.41
CA THR A 187 -0.85 -15.24 -8.22
C THR A 187 -1.42 -14.70 -9.53
N LEU A 188 -0.62 -14.00 -10.33
CA LEU A 188 -1.02 -13.50 -11.64
C LEU A 188 -1.30 -14.64 -12.63
N ARG A 189 -0.47 -15.69 -12.66
CA ARG A 189 -0.73 -16.87 -13.51
C ARG A 189 -1.98 -17.64 -13.10
N LEU A 190 -2.31 -17.70 -11.80
CA LEU A 190 -3.60 -18.22 -11.34
C LEU A 190 -4.75 -17.32 -11.82
N ALA A 191 -4.62 -16.00 -11.68
CA ALA A 191 -5.62 -15.02 -12.07
C ALA A 191 -5.91 -15.01 -13.60
N ILE A 192 -4.92 -15.32 -14.44
CA ILE A 192 -5.12 -15.51 -15.89
C ILE A 192 -5.98 -16.75 -16.17
N ASN A 193 -5.82 -17.80 -15.39
CA ASN A 193 -6.47 -19.08 -15.61
C ASN A 193 -7.85 -19.22 -14.98
N GLY A 194 -8.24 -18.31 -14.05
CA GLY A 194 -9.55 -18.33 -13.42
C GLY A 194 -9.67 -17.42 -12.21
N LYS A 195 -10.73 -17.60 -11.44
CA LYS A 195 -11.04 -16.75 -10.29
C LYS A 195 -10.14 -17.05 -9.09
N ILE A 196 -9.69 -16.00 -8.46
CA ILE A 196 -9.06 -16.03 -7.14
C ILE A 196 -9.75 -15.02 -6.22
N VAL A 197 -9.82 -15.29 -4.94
CA VAL A 197 -10.57 -14.49 -3.96
C VAL A 197 -9.80 -14.36 -2.64
N ASN A 198 -10.23 -13.43 -1.77
CA ASN A 198 -9.83 -13.45 -0.37
C ASN A 198 -11.07 -13.61 0.51
N LEU A 199 -10.95 -14.39 1.57
CA LEU A 199 -11.96 -14.46 2.61
C LEU A 199 -11.79 -13.26 3.55
N PRO A 200 -12.88 -12.69 4.07
CA PRO A 200 -12.82 -11.59 5.04
C PRO A 200 -12.36 -12.06 6.43
N ASP A 201 -12.36 -13.36 6.66
CA ASP A 201 -12.00 -13.97 7.94
C ASP A 201 -10.50 -13.75 8.22
N ILE A 202 -10.19 -13.38 9.46
CA ILE A 202 -8.80 -13.29 9.94
C ILE A 202 -8.37 -14.70 10.30
N LEU A 203 -7.51 -15.33 9.47
CA LEU A 203 -7.12 -16.73 9.64
C LEU A 203 -5.59 -16.92 9.75
N LEU A 204 -4.84 -15.84 9.79
CA LEU A 204 -3.39 -15.85 10.00
C LEU A 204 -2.96 -14.67 10.89
N ASN A 205 -2.03 -14.93 11.79
CA ASN A 205 -1.25 -13.91 12.46
C ASN A 205 0.14 -13.85 11.79
N ARG A 206 0.41 -12.72 11.08
CA ARG A 206 1.66 -12.49 10.37
C ARG A 206 2.69 -11.84 11.26
N ARG A 207 3.91 -12.36 11.23
CA ARG A 207 5.06 -11.76 11.91
C ARG A 207 5.80 -10.81 10.97
N LEU A 208 6.18 -9.64 11.49
CA LEU A 208 7.07 -8.72 10.78
C LEU A 208 8.46 -8.81 11.41
N ARG A 209 9.47 -9.05 10.57
CA ARG A 209 10.88 -9.11 10.97
C ARG A 209 11.71 -8.16 10.11
N GLU A 210 12.76 -7.59 10.66
CA GLU A 210 13.69 -6.74 9.92
C GLU A 210 14.53 -7.54 8.91
N ASP A 211 14.81 -8.79 9.23
CA ASP A 211 15.61 -9.73 8.41
C ASP A 211 14.78 -10.55 7.40
N GLN A 212 13.49 -10.29 7.25
CA GLN A 212 12.66 -11.01 6.28
C GLN A 212 12.99 -10.60 4.83
N LEU A 213 12.82 -11.54 3.89
CA LEU A 213 13.16 -11.35 2.47
C LEU A 213 12.49 -10.11 1.86
N SER A 214 11.22 -9.84 2.22
CA SER A 214 10.48 -8.66 1.74
C SER A 214 11.07 -7.32 2.20
N SER A 215 11.75 -7.28 3.35
CA SER A 215 12.45 -6.08 3.83
C SER A 215 13.81 -5.93 3.17
N LEU A 216 14.54 -7.04 3.01
CA LEU A 216 15.91 -7.04 2.45
C LEU A 216 15.95 -6.76 0.93
N TYR A 217 14.91 -7.18 0.20
CA TYR A 217 14.89 -7.14 -1.27
C TYR A 217 13.80 -6.22 -1.85
N MET A 218 13.30 -5.25 -1.08
CA MET A 218 12.19 -4.38 -1.48
C MET A 218 12.41 -3.69 -2.84
N GLU A 219 13.62 -3.19 -3.11
CA GLU A 219 13.94 -2.54 -4.39
C GLU A 219 13.89 -3.54 -5.56
N LYS A 220 14.45 -4.74 -5.38
CA LYS A 220 14.38 -5.81 -6.38
C LYS A 220 12.94 -6.26 -6.60
N GLN A 221 12.15 -6.42 -5.53
CA GLN A 221 10.73 -6.77 -5.64
C GLN A 221 9.94 -5.75 -6.45
N ASN A 222 10.21 -4.46 -6.29
CA ASN A 222 9.57 -3.40 -7.07
C ASN A 222 9.91 -3.50 -8.56
N ILE A 223 11.18 -3.73 -8.91
CA ILE A 223 11.62 -3.86 -10.30
C ILE A 223 11.00 -5.09 -10.97
N TYR A 224 11.13 -6.26 -10.35
CA TYR A 224 10.57 -7.51 -10.90
C TYR A 224 9.05 -7.52 -10.87
N GLY A 225 8.43 -6.96 -9.84
CA GLY A 225 6.98 -6.78 -9.75
C GLY A 225 6.44 -5.98 -10.93
N SER A 226 7.10 -4.87 -11.29
CA SER A 226 6.72 -4.06 -12.45
C SER A 226 6.84 -4.82 -13.77
N TYR A 227 7.92 -5.59 -13.95
CA TYR A 227 8.09 -6.43 -15.15
C TYR A 227 6.99 -7.49 -15.26
N ILE A 228 6.66 -8.15 -14.16
CA ILE A 228 5.61 -9.17 -14.10
C ILE A 228 4.24 -8.53 -14.40
N GLN A 229 3.95 -7.35 -13.87
CA GLN A 229 2.73 -6.60 -14.17
C GLN A 229 2.59 -6.29 -15.66
N MET A 230 3.64 -5.79 -16.30
CA MET A 230 3.64 -5.51 -17.75
C MET A 230 3.36 -6.77 -18.56
N ARG A 231 3.98 -7.89 -18.20
CA ARG A 231 3.73 -9.19 -18.85
C ARG A 231 2.28 -9.63 -18.66
N TYR A 232 1.75 -9.53 -17.47
CA TYR A 232 0.35 -9.87 -17.16
C TYR A 232 -0.64 -9.00 -17.93
N GLN A 233 -0.41 -7.68 -18.01
CA GLN A 233 -1.24 -6.77 -18.80
C GLN A 233 -1.28 -7.19 -20.28
N HIS A 234 -0.12 -7.54 -20.84
CA HIS A 234 0.00 -8.00 -22.22
C HIS A 234 -0.73 -9.34 -22.44
N GLU A 235 -0.53 -10.34 -21.58
CA GLU A 235 -1.16 -11.66 -21.67
C GLU A 235 -2.69 -11.60 -21.51
N MET A 236 -3.20 -10.68 -20.70
CA MET A 236 -4.65 -10.45 -20.51
C MET A 236 -5.28 -9.61 -21.62
N GLY A 237 -4.49 -9.06 -22.55
CA GLY A 237 -4.97 -8.09 -23.54
C GLY A 237 -5.55 -6.82 -22.91
N ILE A 238 -5.16 -6.52 -21.67
CA ILE A 238 -5.62 -5.35 -20.95
C ILE A 238 -4.57 -4.26 -21.13
N PHE A 239 -4.89 -3.29 -21.99
CA PHE A 239 -4.09 -2.07 -22.08
C PHE A 239 -4.49 -1.13 -20.96
N TYR A 240 -3.56 -0.84 -20.08
CA TYR A 240 -3.76 0.06 -18.97
C TYR A 240 -3.07 1.41 -19.25
N PRO A 241 -3.69 2.57 -19.02
CA PRO A 241 -5.03 2.75 -18.44
C PRO A 241 -6.16 2.35 -19.41
N PRO A 242 -7.35 1.95 -18.90
CA PRO A 242 -8.54 1.80 -19.73
C PRO A 242 -8.78 3.11 -20.52
N LYS A 243 -9.27 3.00 -21.77
CA LYS A 243 -9.63 4.19 -22.58
C LYS A 243 -10.74 5.02 -21.93
N ASP A 244 -11.55 4.39 -21.09
CA ASP A 244 -12.62 5.01 -20.33
C ASP A 244 -12.11 5.49 -18.96
N ASN A 245 -12.08 6.80 -18.76
CA ASN A 245 -11.61 7.42 -17.53
C ASN A 245 -12.49 7.06 -16.32
N ASP A 246 -13.79 6.83 -16.50
CA ASP A 246 -14.68 6.46 -15.41
C ASP A 246 -14.35 5.07 -14.88
N VAL A 247 -14.15 4.11 -15.80
CA VAL A 247 -13.69 2.76 -15.44
C VAL A 247 -12.33 2.81 -14.74
N PHE A 248 -11.41 3.62 -15.26
CA PHE A 248 -10.11 3.81 -14.63
C PHE A 248 -10.22 4.35 -13.20
N LEU A 249 -11.05 5.37 -12.99
CA LEU A 249 -11.25 5.98 -11.67
C LEU A 249 -11.90 5.03 -10.67
N ILE A 250 -12.83 4.16 -11.11
CA ILE A 250 -13.41 3.11 -10.25
C ILE A 250 -12.30 2.17 -9.75
N HIS A 251 -11.44 1.70 -10.65
CA HIS A 251 -10.35 0.79 -10.30
C HIS A 251 -9.31 1.47 -9.40
N LEU A 252 -8.97 2.72 -9.71
CA LEU A 252 -8.03 3.50 -8.92
C LEU A 252 -8.55 3.76 -7.50
N ALA A 253 -9.84 4.07 -7.36
CA ALA A 253 -10.47 4.25 -6.05
C ALA A 253 -10.47 2.95 -5.22
N ALA A 254 -10.78 1.81 -5.84
CA ALA A 254 -10.69 0.50 -5.18
C ALA A 254 -9.25 0.19 -4.76
N TYR A 255 -8.27 0.46 -5.62
CA TYR A 255 -6.85 0.32 -5.31
C TYR A 255 -6.42 1.19 -4.13
N ILE A 256 -6.69 2.51 -4.18
CA ILE A 256 -6.33 3.43 -3.10
C ILE A 256 -6.98 2.98 -1.79
N ARG A 257 -8.24 2.55 -1.82
CA ARG A 257 -8.94 2.01 -0.64
C ARG A 257 -8.22 0.79 -0.04
N SER A 258 -7.70 -0.10 -0.87
CA SER A 258 -7.01 -1.31 -0.40
C SER A 258 -5.66 -1.02 0.28
N ILE A 259 -4.97 0.05 -0.14
CA ILE A 259 -3.63 0.39 0.36
C ILE A 259 -3.60 1.42 1.48
N VAL A 260 -4.69 2.14 1.70
CA VAL A 260 -4.73 3.27 2.65
C VAL A 260 -4.32 2.88 4.08
N SER A 261 -4.57 1.62 4.47
CA SER A 261 -4.17 1.08 5.77
C SER A 261 -2.65 0.90 5.92
N TYR A 262 -1.90 0.83 4.81
CA TYR A 262 -0.44 0.67 4.80
C TYR A 262 0.32 1.99 4.78
N VAL A 263 -0.37 3.10 4.47
CA VAL A 263 0.24 4.43 4.43
C VAL A 263 0.28 4.99 5.85
N ASP A 264 1.45 5.14 6.42
CA ASP A 264 1.63 5.67 7.78
C ASP A 264 1.96 7.18 7.80
N GLU A 265 2.49 7.72 6.70
CA GLU A 265 2.82 9.14 6.56
C GLU A 265 1.57 10.02 6.43
N SER A 266 1.57 11.17 7.11
CA SER A 266 0.44 12.12 7.09
C SER A 266 0.50 13.16 5.98
N GLY A 267 1.56 13.21 5.17
CA GLY A 267 1.85 14.28 4.21
C GLY A 267 0.84 14.42 3.07
N LEU A 268 0.81 15.64 2.47
CA LEU A 268 -0.02 15.97 1.32
C LEU A 268 0.48 15.30 0.04
N PHE A 269 1.81 15.33 -0.20
CA PHE A 269 2.37 14.83 -1.46
C PHE A 269 2.55 13.32 -1.49
N HIS A 270 2.95 12.71 -0.37
CA HIS A 270 3.33 11.30 -0.31
C HIS A 270 2.54 10.50 0.72
N GLY A 271 1.57 11.13 1.43
CA GLY A 271 0.91 10.55 2.58
C GLY A 271 -0.62 10.54 2.54
N LYS A 272 -1.21 10.29 3.69
CA LYS A 272 -2.67 10.13 3.89
C LYS A 272 -3.49 11.33 3.48
N ILE A 273 -2.99 12.56 3.65
CA ILE A 273 -3.71 13.78 3.27
C ILE A 273 -4.06 13.75 1.78
N GLY A 274 -3.11 13.36 0.92
CA GLY A 274 -3.38 13.24 -0.52
C GLY A 274 -4.44 12.18 -0.86
N LEU A 275 -4.44 11.05 -0.14
CA LEU A 275 -5.44 9.99 -0.30
C LEU A 275 -6.83 10.43 0.18
N ILE A 276 -6.91 11.11 1.31
CA ILE A 276 -8.17 11.65 1.86
C ILE A 276 -8.76 12.66 0.87
N LEU A 277 -7.92 13.56 0.35
CA LEU A 277 -8.32 14.54 -0.65
C LEU A 277 -8.89 13.88 -1.90
N PHE A 278 -8.23 12.84 -2.39
CA PHE A 278 -8.73 12.06 -3.53
C PHE A 278 -10.13 11.51 -3.24
N PHE A 279 -10.39 10.89 -2.08
CA PHE A 279 -11.70 10.32 -1.76
C PHE A 279 -12.78 11.38 -1.61
N TYR A 280 -12.50 12.55 -1.06
CA TYR A 280 -13.45 13.66 -1.05
C TYR A 280 -13.84 14.06 -2.48
N CYS A 281 -12.87 14.30 -3.35
CA CYS A 281 -13.12 14.66 -4.75
C CYS A 281 -13.80 13.53 -5.52
N TYR A 282 -13.39 12.27 -5.30
CA TYR A 282 -13.99 11.12 -5.95
C TYR A 282 -15.43 10.87 -5.50
N SER A 283 -15.77 11.12 -4.23
CA SER A 283 -17.15 11.03 -3.74
C SER A 283 -18.09 12.00 -4.47
N LYS A 284 -17.63 13.24 -4.69
CA LYS A 284 -18.36 14.28 -5.45
C LYS A 284 -18.51 13.91 -6.92
N TYR A 285 -17.43 13.40 -7.53
CA TYR A 285 -17.39 12.94 -8.92
C TYR A 285 -18.30 11.75 -9.18
N SER A 286 -18.15 10.68 -8.38
CA SER A 286 -18.90 9.42 -8.52
C SER A 286 -20.32 9.50 -7.97
N LYS A 287 -20.67 10.57 -7.23
CA LYS A 287 -21.92 10.72 -6.46
C LYS A 287 -22.15 9.57 -5.45
N ASN A 288 -21.08 8.94 -5.00
CA ASN A 288 -21.14 7.80 -4.07
C ASN A 288 -20.76 8.26 -2.66
N HIS A 289 -21.74 8.31 -1.76
CA HIS A 289 -21.58 8.76 -0.37
C HIS A 289 -20.71 7.83 0.50
N GLU A 290 -20.48 6.57 0.10
CA GLU A 290 -19.60 5.68 0.86
C GLU A 290 -18.14 6.17 0.84
N TYR A 291 -17.70 6.78 -0.26
CA TYR A 291 -16.36 7.39 -0.32
C TYR A 291 -16.26 8.67 0.52
N LEU A 292 -17.35 9.42 0.68
CA LEU A 292 -17.40 10.55 1.60
C LEU A 292 -17.23 10.08 3.05
N LYS A 293 -18.00 9.09 3.48
CA LYS A 293 -17.88 8.49 4.82
C LYS A 293 -16.47 7.94 5.09
N LEU A 294 -15.88 7.30 4.08
CA LEU A 294 -14.50 6.80 4.17
C LEU A 294 -13.51 7.95 4.37
N ALA A 295 -13.64 9.04 3.60
CA ALA A 295 -12.80 10.23 3.73
C ALA A 295 -12.93 10.88 5.11
N ASP A 296 -14.16 11.02 5.63
CA ASP A 296 -14.43 11.58 6.97
C ASP A 296 -13.81 10.72 8.08
N GLN A 297 -13.96 9.41 7.99
CA GLN A 297 -13.34 8.49 8.94
C GLN A 297 -11.81 8.58 8.90
N MET A 298 -11.21 8.58 7.71
CA MET A 298 -9.77 8.70 7.53
C MET A 298 -9.25 10.04 8.07
N LEU A 299 -9.96 11.15 7.82
CA LEU A 299 -9.65 12.47 8.35
C LEU A 299 -9.69 12.48 9.88
N SER A 300 -10.75 11.95 10.48
CA SER A 300 -10.89 11.84 11.93
C SER A 300 -9.76 11.01 12.56
N ASP A 301 -9.42 9.88 11.96
CA ASP A 301 -8.36 8.99 12.45
C ASP A 301 -6.97 9.62 12.29
N MET A 302 -6.76 10.39 11.23
CA MET A 302 -5.53 11.14 11.00
C MET A 302 -5.37 12.25 12.05
N ILE A 303 -6.40 13.05 12.30
CA ILE A 303 -6.37 14.14 13.29
C ILE A 303 -6.04 13.59 14.68
N LYS A 304 -6.65 12.49 15.10
CA LYS A 304 -6.36 11.84 16.40
C LYS A 304 -4.92 11.39 16.57
N LYS A 305 -4.23 11.11 15.44
CA LYS A 305 -2.85 10.60 15.41
C LYS A 305 -1.81 11.67 15.08
N LEU A 306 -2.22 12.91 14.84
CA LEU A 306 -1.29 14.00 14.55
C LEU A 306 -0.28 14.14 15.69
N LYS A 307 1.01 14.09 15.34
CA LYS A 307 2.11 14.33 16.26
C LYS A 307 2.22 15.83 16.55
N THR A 308 2.74 16.18 17.69
CA THR A 308 2.99 17.59 18.09
C THR A 308 4.18 18.20 17.34
N ASP A 309 5.09 17.37 16.83
CA ASP A 309 6.28 17.81 16.10
C ASP A 309 6.10 17.62 14.58
N ILE A 310 5.26 18.49 13.97
CA ILE A 310 5.02 18.53 12.53
C ILE A 310 5.96 19.58 11.92
N PRO A 311 6.69 19.28 10.82
CA PRO A 311 7.49 20.27 10.10
C PRO A 311 6.63 21.37 9.48
N VAL A 312 7.23 22.46 9.00
CA VAL A 312 6.47 23.62 8.47
C VAL A 312 6.03 23.44 7.02
N GLY A 313 6.77 22.74 6.19
CA GLY A 313 6.61 22.65 4.73
C GLY A 313 5.23 22.21 4.22
N ILE A 314 5.09 22.17 2.89
CA ILE A 314 3.86 21.73 2.20
C ILE A 314 3.76 20.21 2.10
N SER A 315 4.85 19.54 1.74
CA SER A 315 4.83 18.11 1.41
C SER A 315 4.31 17.24 2.55
N SER A 316 4.84 17.45 3.76
CA SER A 316 4.51 16.64 4.95
C SER A 316 4.27 17.48 6.21
N GLY A 317 4.08 18.79 6.07
CA GLY A 317 4.06 19.74 7.17
C GLY A 317 2.77 20.54 7.34
N LEU A 318 2.87 21.54 8.22
CA LEU A 318 1.77 22.40 8.64
C LEU A 318 1.15 23.19 7.47
N CYS A 319 1.98 23.70 6.55
CA CYS A 319 1.49 24.43 5.39
C CYS A 319 0.63 23.55 4.48
N GLY A 320 1.06 22.29 4.25
CA GLY A 320 0.27 21.31 3.48
C GLY A 320 -1.03 20.93 4.15
N LEU A 321 -1.01 20.73 5.48
CA LEU A 321 -2.22 20.47 6.26
C LEU A 321 -3.18 21.65 6.20
N GLY A 322 -2.69 22.88 6.33
CA GLY A 322 -3.51 24.09 6.25
C GLY A 322 -4.13 24.30 4.86
N LEU A 323 -3.38 24.07 3.78
CA LEU A 323 -3.91 24.11 2.41
C LEU A 323 -4.98 23.05 2.19
N PHE A 324 -4.77 21.83 2.66
CA PHE A 324 -5.73 20.75 2.59
C PHE A 324 -7.05 21.09 3.29
N LEU A 325 -6.99 21.51 4.55
CA LEU A 325 -8.19 21.90 5.30
C LEU A 325 -8.89 23.11 4.65
N GLY A 326 -8.11 24.07 4.18
CA GLY A 326 -8.63 25.22 3.45
C GLY A 326 -9.38 24.84 2.18
N PHE A 327 -8.86 23.89 1.41
CA PHE A 327 -9.55 23.34 0.26
C PHE A 327 -10.86 22.63 0.65
N LEU A 328 -10.84 21.78 1.68
CA LEU A 328 -12.05 21.08 2.11
C LEU A 328 -13.17 22.02 2.53
N ILE A 329 -12.83 23.11 3.22
CA ILE A 329 -13.80 24.16 3.62
C ILE A 329 -14.30 24.92 2.40
N SER A 330 -13.42 25.35 1.49
CA SER A 330 -13.80 26.12 0.29
C SER A 330 -14.71 25.34 -0.65
N GLU A 331 -14.48 24.03 -0.79
CA GLU A 331 -15.29 23.10 -1.59
C GLU A 331 -16.51 22.54 -0.85
N LYS A 332 -16.73 22.96 0.42
CA LYS A 332 -17.85 22.53 1.27
C LYS A 332 -17.90 21.03 1.55
N PHE A 333 -16.75 20.39 1.62
CA PHE A 333 -16.64 19.00 2.08
C PHE A 333 -16.75 18.90 3.59
N VAL A 334 -16.24 19.88 4.30
CA VAL A 334 -16.36 20.03 5.76
C VAL A 334 -16.91 21.39 6.11
N GLU A 335 -17.69 21.46 7.20
CA GLU A 335 -18.20 22.70 7.75
C GLU A 335 -17.17 23.36 8.68
N GLY A 336 -17.12 24.68 8.68
CA GLY A 336 -16.26 25.46 9.58
C GLY A 336 -15.88 26.83 9.00
N GLU A 337 -15.55 27.76 9.90
CA GLU A 337 -14.98 29.05 9.51
C GLU A 337 -13.47 28.89 9.33
N LEU A 338 -12.97 29.27 8.16
CA LEU A 338 -11.56 29.05 7.76
C LEU A 338 -10.56 29.58 8.78
N ASP A 339 -10.81 30.78 9.29
CA ASP A 339 -9.91 31.44 10.23
C ASP A 339 -9.86 30.74 11.60
N GLU A 340 -11.02 30.22 12.08
CA GLU A 340 -11.09 29.48 13.33
C GLU A 340 -10.34 28.13 13.22
N VAL A 341 -10.53 27.44 12.11
CA VAL A 341 -9.90 26.13 11.87
C VAL A 341 -8.38 26.25 11.72
N LEU A 342 -7.91 27.29 11.04
CA LEU A 342 -6.48 27.42 10.70
C LEU A 342 -5.66 28.29 11.65
N GLU A 343 -6.26 29.01 12.61
CA GLU A 343 -5.55 29.94 13.48
C GLU A 343 -4.35 29.29 14.20
N ASN A 344 -4.55 28.09 14.75
CA ASN A 344 -3.47 27.38 15.44
C ASN A 344 -2.34 26.97 14.48
N ILE A 345 -2.69 26.54 13.27
CA ILE A 345 -1.73 26.19 12.21
C ILE A 345 -0.93 27.43 11.83
N ASP A 346 -1.61 28.58 11.59
CA ASP A 346 -0.99 29.84 11.22
C ASP A 346 0.04 30.29 12.28
N ARG A 347 -0.33 30.25 13.57
CA ARG A 347 0.56 30.57 14.69
C ARG A 347 1.78 29.63 14.76
N MET A 348 1.54 28.33 14.54
CA MET A 348 2.63 27.34 14.52
C MET A 348 3.57 27.56 13.32
N VAL A 349 3.04 27.91 12.15
CA VAL A 349 3.84 28.24 10.96
C VAL A 349 4.77 29.41 11.27
N VAL A 350 4.23 30.52 11.83
CA VAL A 350 5.06 31.67 12.24
C VAL A 350 6.15 31.27 13.23
N SER A 351 5.80 30.50 14.26
CA SER A 351 6.74 30.13 15.33
C SER A 351 7.85 29.17 14.89
N LYS A 352 7.58 28.35 13.88
CA LYS A 352 8.51 27.31 13.40
C LYS A 352 9.27 27.70 12.13
N THR A 353 8.90 28.78 11.45
CA THR A 353 9.61 29.26 10.27
C THR A 353 11.03 29.73 10.64
N LYS A 354 12.03 29.16 9.95
CA LYS A 354 13.43 29.55 10.10
C LYS A 354 13.87 30.33 8.85
N PHE A 355 14.21 31.60 9.03
CA PHE A 355 14.66 32.45 7.92
C PHE A 355 16.15 32.30 7.59
N ASP A 356 16.92 31.62 8.40
CA ASP A 356 18.33 31.29 8.19
C ASP A 356 18.55 30.01 7.37
N THR A 357 17.45 29.38 6.89
CA THR A 357 17.52 28.15 6.09
C THR A 357 18.03 28.41 4.67
N GLU A 358 18.74 27.45 4.10
CA GLU A 358 19.11 27.35 2.67
C GLU A 358 18.10 26.49 1.86
N ASP A 359 17.04 25.97 2.50
CA ASP A 359 15.99 25.22 1.81
C ASP A 359 14.99 26.20 1.16
N TRP A 360 15.11 26.31 -0.15
CA TRP A 360 14.25 27.15 -1.01
C TRP A 360 13.11 26.38 -1.67
N SER A 361 13.02 25.08 -1.43
CA SER A 361 12.07 24.23 -2.14
C SER A 361 10.62 24.65 -1.88
N PHE A 362 9.74 24.27 -2.82
CA PHE A 362 8.30 24.38 -2.64
C PHE A 362 7.77 23.35 -1.66
N GLU A 363 8.41 22.20 -1.58
CA GLU A 363 7.95 21.05 -0.78
C GLU A 363 8.18 21.26 0.72
N SER A 364 9.36 21.70 1.11
CA SER A 364 9.77 21.83 2.52
C SER A 364 10.29 23.21 2.92
N GLY A 365 10.62 24.04 1.94
CA GLY A 365 11.36 25.29 2.12
C GLY A 365 10.51 26.57 2.09
N ILE A 366 11.22 27.68 1.94
CA ILE A 366 10.67 29.05 2.03
C ILE A 366 9.59 29.33 1.01
N ILE A 367 9.73 28.80 -0.22
CA ILE A 367 8.72 29.03 -1.30
C ILE A 367 7.38 28.43 -0.91
N GLY A 368 7.37 27.24 -0.35
CA GLY A 368 6.13 26.60 0.12
C GLY A 368 5.48 27.36 1.28
N ILE A 369 6.29 27.86 2.22
CA ILE A 369 5.79 28.69 3.33
C ILE A 369 5.18 29.99 2.80
N ALA A 370 5.86 30.67 1.89
CA ALA A 370 5.38 31.91 1.29
C ALA A 370 4.07 31.70 0.51
N TYR A 371 3.93 30.57 -0.17
CA TYR A 371 2.70 30.19 -0.84
C TYR A 371 1.54 30.02 0.14
N TYR A 372 1.74 29.29 1.24
CA TYR A 372 0.72 29.13 2.28
C TYR A 372 0.32 30.48 2.91
N VAL A 373 1.29 31.33 3.26
CA VAL A 373 1.02 32.66 3.82
C VAL A 373 0.27 33.53 2.83
N SER A 374 0.65 33.50 1.54
CA SER A 374 -0.07 34.20 0.47
C SER A 374 -1.53 33.71 0.36
N TYR A 375 -1.75 32.40 0.41
CA TYR A 375 -3.10 31.83 0.48
C TYR A 375 -3.91 32.38 1.65
N ARG A 376 -3.36 32.35 2.85
CA ARG A 376 -4.04 32.81 4.05
C ARG A 376 -4.35 34.31 4.00
N LEU A 377 -3.44 35.13 3.50
CA LEU A 377 -3.66 36.58 3.32
C LEU A 377 -4.75 36.90 2.28
N SER A 378 -4.91 36.06 1.25
CA SER A 378 -5.92 36.24 0.21
C SER A 378 -7.32 35.73 0.60
N SER A 379 -7.39 34.73 1.47
CA SER A 379 -8.62 34.04 1.86
C SER A 379 -9.15 34.39 3.25
N GLY A 380 -8.29 34.93 4.13
CA GLY A 380 -8.60 35.23 5.53
C GLY A 380 -9.20 36.60 5.77
N LYS A 381 -9.83 36.78 6.93
CA LYS A 381 -10.35 38.04 7.45
C LYS A 381 -9.24 38.95 8.04
N LYS A 382 -9.59 40.12 8.57
CA LYS A 382 -8.63 41.14 9.06
C LYS A 382 -7.58 40.64 10.10
N ASP A 383 -7.94 39.64 10.91
CA ASP A 383 -7.05 39.14 12.00
C ASP A 383 -5.86 38.31 11.53
N ILE A 384 -5.92 37.75 10.33
CA ILE A 384 -4.80 37.03 9.72
C ILE A 384 -3.56 37.92 9.55
N LYS A 385 -3.76 39.22 9.26
CA LYS A 385 -2.68 40.20 9.14
C LYS A 385 -1.98 40.51 10.48
N LYS A 386 -2.60 40.13 11.60
CA LYS A 386 -1.97 40.21 12.93
C LYS A 386 -1.10 39.00 13.20
N ILE A 387 -1.47 37.83 12.69
CA ILE A 387 -0.67 36.61 12.84
C ILE A 387 0.55 36.68 11.92
N PHE A 388 0.34 36.94 10.63
CA PHE A 388 1.40 37.21 9.66
C PHE A 388 1.66 38.72 9.59
N ASP A 389 2.35 39.24 10.60
CA ASP A 389 2.60 40.68 10.72
C ASP A 389 3.52 41.22 9.63
N VAL A 390 3.73 42.55 9.63
CA VAL A 390 4.53 43.23 8.60
C VAL A 390 5.97 42.70 8.60
N SER A 391 6.58 42.53 9.79
CA SER A 391 7.94 42.07 9.89
C SER A 391 8.14 40.64 9.36
N TYR A 392 7.20 39.73 9.65
CA TYR A 392 7.26 38.37 9.17
C TYR A 392 7.15 38.33 7.63
N ARG A 393 6.23 39.12 7.05
CA ARG A 393 6.03 39.18 5.61
C ARG A 393 7.21 39.82 4.87
N GLU A 394 7.82 40.86 5.44
CA GLU A 394 9.02 41.49 4.89
C GLU A 394 10.21 40.52 4.87
N GLN A 395 10.40 39.71 5.91
CA GLN A 395 11.43 38.69 5.94
C GLN A 395 11.20 37.61 4.87
N LEU A 396 9.96 37.15 4.66
CA LEU A 396 9.63 36.21 3.58
C LEU A 396 9.92 36.84 2.21
N LEU A 397 9.52 38.09 2.01
CA LEU A 397 9.70 38.80 0.75
C LEU A 397 11.18 39.01 0.43
N ASP A 398 11.98 39.41 1.42
CA ASP A 398 13.45 39.60 1.28
C ASP A 398 14.12 38.29 0.83
N LYS A 399 13.73 37.18 1.46
CA LYS A 399 14.23 35.87 1.06
C LYS A 399 13.86 35.55 -0.38
N ILE A 400 12.61 35.71 -0.82
CA ILE A 400 12.19 35.41 -2.19
C ILE A 400 12.93 36.28 -3.21
N THR A 401 13.06 37.59 -2.94
CA THR A 401 13.75 38.52 -3.84
C THR A 401 15.25 38.27 -3.92
N THR A 402 15.87 37.83 -2.83
CA THR A 402 17.27 37.39 -2.83
C THR A 402 17.47 36.21 -3.77
N LEU A 403 16.52 35.26 -3.78
CA LEU A 403 16.55 34.12 -4.66
C LEU A 403 16.41 34.51 -6.14
N GLU A 404 15.47 35.40 -6.49
CA GLU A 404 15.26 35.89 -7.86
C GLU A 404 16.52 36.49 -8.45
N ASN A 405 17.33 37.14 -7.65
CA ASN A 405 18.59 37.74 -8.07
C ASN A 405 19.71 36.71 -8.32
N HIS A 406 19.66 35.53 -7.72
CA HIS A 406 20.71 34.49 -7.81
C HIS A 406 20.40 33.41 -8.85
N VAL A 407 19.14 33.23 -9.26
CA VAL A 407 18.74 32.15 -10.19
C VAL A 407 17.97 32.77 -11.36
N LYS A 408 18.50 32.69 -12.58
CA LYS A 408 17.73 33.00 -13.81
C LYS A 408 16.67 31.90 -13.98
N TRP A 409 15.45 32.20 -13.56
CA TRP A 409 14.37 31.24 -13.54
C TRP A 409 13.73 31.04 -14.92
N SER A 410 13.95 29.86 -15.51
CA SER A 410 12.99 29.20 -16.40
C SER A 410 12.17 28.18 -15.59
N ASN A 411 11.54 28.62 -14.50
CA ASN A 411 10.94 27.72 -13.52
C ASN A 411 9.41 27.72 -13.64
N PRO A 412 8.74 26.58 -13.58
CA PRO A 412 7.26 26.50 -13.55
C PRO A 412 6.63 27.30 -12.38
N TYR A 413 7.42 27.68 -11.37
CA TYR A 413 6.95 28.44 -10.20
C TYR A 413 7.05 29.97 -10.34
N SER A 414 7.53 30.52 -11.45
CA SER A 414 7.75 31.97 -11.59
C SER A 414 6.45 32.80 -11.49
N SER A 415 5.36 32.37 -12.12
CA SER A 415 4.05 33.03 -12.02
C SER A 415 3.49 32.95 -10.59
N LEU A 416 3.71 31.84 -9.90
CA LEU A 416 3.32 31.60 -8.52
C LEU A 416 4.06 32.52 -7.56
N LEU A 417 5.38 32.62 -7.71
CA LEU A 417 6.22 33.50 -6.89
C LEU A 417 5.81 34.97 -7.04
N ASN A 418 5.54 35.42 -8.28
CA ASN A 418 5.00 36.78 -8.53
C ASN A 418 3.70 36.98 -7.74
N GLN A 419 2.79 36.00 -7.77
CA GLN A 419 1.53 36.07 -7.04
C GLN A 419 1.76 36.11 -5.51
N CYS A 420 2.72 35.32 -5.00
CA CYS A 420 3.11 35.35 -3.59
C CYS A 420 3.66 36.72 -3.20
N CYS A 421 4.53 37.31 -4.00
CA CYS A 421 5.09 38.64 -3.77
C CYS A 421 4.01 39.71 -3.70
N ILE A 422 3.04 39.73 -4.64
CA ILE A 422 1.91 40.65 -4.65
C ILE A 422 1.09 40.54 -3.36
N ASN A 423 0.74 39.33 -2.95
CA ASN A 423 -0.05 39.09 -1.75
C ASN A 423 0.70 39.45 -0.46
N LEU A 424 2.00 39.15 -0.38
CA LEU A 424 2.85 39.53 0.76
C LEU A 424 3.01 41.05 0.90
N GLN A 425 3.07 41.80 -0.21
CA GLN A 425 3.15 43.25 -0.23
C GLN A 425 1.82 43.98 0.11
N ASN A 426 0.70 43.25 0.23
CA ASN A 426 -0.65 43.83 0.48
C ASN A 426 -1.21 44.76 -0.62
N THR A 427 -0.66 44.75 -1.83
CA THR A 427 -1.09 45.71 -2.86
C THR A 427 -2.41 45.30 -3.52
N VAL A 428 -2.62 44.00 -3.72
CA VAL A 428 -3.89 43.40 -4.19
C VAL A 428 -3.92 41.95 -3.67
N THR A 429 -5.02 41.51 -3.07
CA THR A 429 -5.17 40.09 -2.69
C THR A 429 -5.89 39.37 -3.83
N GLN A 430 -5.19 38.45 -4.48
CA GLN A 430 -5.78 37.54 -5.49
C GLN A 430 -6.00 36.17 -4.83
N SER A 431 -7.20 35.62 -4.98
CA SER A 431 -7.52 34.27 -4.50
C SER A 431 -6.70 33.24 -5.24
N ILE A 432 -6.30 32.16 -4.52
CA ILE A 432 -5.65 31.02 -5.14
C ILE A 432 -6.64 30.25 -6.00
N ASP A 433 -6.23 29.94 -7.22
CA ASP A 433 -6.91 28.97 -8.08
C ASP A 433 -6.44 27.55 -7.70
N TRP A 434 -7.36 26.77 -7.15
CA TRP A 434 -7.07 25.38 -6.78
C TRP A 434 -6.69 24.51 -7.98
N ASN A 435 -7.21 24.80 -9.17
CA ASN A 435 -6.81 24.05 -10.36
C ASN A 435 -5.34 24.31 -10.72
N GLU A 436 -4.89 25.56 -10.66
CA GLU A 436 -3.49 25.90 -10.87
C GLU A 436 -2.59 25.30 -9.77
N PHE A 437 -3.05 25.31 -8.51
CA PHE A 437 -2.34 24.63 -7.43
C PHE A 437 -2.19 23.14 -7.71
N PHE A 438 -3.27 22.45 -8.08
CA PHE A 438 -3.21 21.02 -8.38
C PHE A 438 -2.36 20.70 -9.61
N LYS A 439 -2.43 21.49 -10.67
CA LYS A 439 -1.53 21.34 -11.83
C LYS A 439 -0.06 21.40 -11.44
N MET A 440 0.27 22.23 -10.48
CA MET A 440 1.65 22.41 -10.04
C MET A 440 2.18 21.25 -9.21
N ILE A 441 1.35 20.67 -8.31
CA ILE A 441 1.77 19.59 -7.41
C ILE A 441 1.55 18.20 -7.99
N ILE A 442 0.63 18.06 -8.94
CA ILE A 442 0.38 16.83 -9.68
C ILE A 442 1.25 16.88 -10.94
N LEU A 443 2.43 16.28 -10.88
CA LEU A 443 3.32 16.22 -12.05
C LEU A 443 2.68 15.41 -13.19
N PRO A 444 3.07 15.69 -14.46
CA PRO A 444 2.55 14.98 -15.62
C PRO A 444 2.59 13.47 -15.44
N LEU A 445 1.54 12.81 -15.93
CA LEU A 445 1.47 11.36 -15.96
C LEU A 445 2.70 10.82 -16.66
N PRO A 446 3.42 9.83 -16.08
CA PRO A 446 4.48 9.16 -16.82
C PRO A 446 3.89 8.54 -18.09
N THR A 447 4.56 8.72 -19.23
CA THR A 447 4.12 8.17 -20.53
C THR A 447 4.01 6.64 -20.54
N THR A 448 4.62 6.00 -19.56
CA THR A 448 4.49 4.56 -19.27
C THR A 448 4.03 4.39 -17.83
N LEU A 449 2.79 3.96 -17.67
CA LEU A 449 2.20 3.66 -16.37
C LEU A 449 2.74 2.30 -15.86
N SER A 450 3.96 2.29 -15.31
CA SER A 450 4.42 1.17 -14.48
C SER A 450 4.11 1.51 -13.01
N PHE A 451 3.19 0.80 -12.41
CA PHE A 451 2.77 1.04 -11.02
C PHE A 451 3.79 0.59 -9.96
N GLY A 452 4.84 -0.12 -10.36
CA GLY A 452 5.94 -0.46 -9.48
C GLY A 452 6.78 0.76 -9.12
N GLY A 453 6.57 1.32 -7.94
CA GLY A 453 7.27 2.52 -7.47
C GLY A 453 6.41 3.78 -7.36
N TRP A 454 5.10 3.69 -7.61
CA TRP A 454 4.20 4.80 -7.33
C TRP A 454 4.15 5.05 -5.82
N ASN A 455 4.40 6.28 -5.44
CA ASN A 455 3.94 6.73 -4.13
C ASN A 455 2.42 6.90 -4.15
N PHE A 456 1.80 7.01 -2.98
CA PHE A 456 0.35 7.00 -2.85
C PHE A 456 -0.26 8.39 -2.81
N GLY A 457 0.55 9.43 -2.65
CA GLY A 457 0.12 10.82 -2.50
C GLY A 457 -0.25 11.51 -3.80
N LEU A 458 -0.31 12.85 -3.77
CA LEU A 458 -0.63 13.67 -4.92
C LEU A 458 0.52 13.81 -5.91
N ASN A 459 1.76 13.85 -5.43
CA ASN A 459 2.94 14.02 -6.28
C ASN A 459 3.35 12.67 -6.89
N ARG A 460 3.19 12.52 -8.21
CA ARG A 460 3.47 11.29 -8.98
C ARG A 460 2.85 10.01 -8.41
N GLY A 461 1.81 10.13 -7.59
CA GLY A 461 1.16 9.02 -6.92
C GLY A 461 -0.24 8.72 -7.45
N ALA A 462 -0.82 7.61 -6.95
CA ALA A 462 -2.14 7.16 -7.35
C ALA A 462 -3.24 8.21 -7.12
N ALA A 463 -3.20 8.93 -5.99
CA ALA A 463 -4.17 9.99 -5.70
C ALA A 463 -4.03 11.17 -6.69
N GLY A 464 -2.80 11.54 -7.06
CA GLY A 464 -2.56 12.61 -8.03
C GLY A 464 -3.10 12.29 -9.42
N VAL A 465 -2.89 11.05 -9.89
CA VAL A 465 -3.46 10.59 -11.16
C VAL A 465 -4.98 10.68 -11.14
N GLY A 466 -5.62 10.17 -10.10
CA GLY A 466 -7.07 10.25 -9.95
C GLY A 466 -7.58 11.68 -9.90
N MET A 467 -6.91 12.54 -9.15
CA MET A 467 -7.24 13.97 -9.05
C MET A 467 -7.13 14.69 -10.39
N SER A 468 -6.07 14.42 -11.19
CA SER A 468 -5.92 15.04 -12.51
C SER A 468 -7.07 14.72 -13.44
N LEU A 469 -7.58 13.49 -13.41
CA LEU A 469 -8.74 13.06 -14.19
C LEU A 469 -10.05 13.69 -13.69
N ILE A 470 -10.28 13.68 -12.36
CA ILE A 470 -11.49 14.24 -11.75
C ILE A 470 -11.61 15.73 -12.03
N LEU A 471 -10.52 16.47 -11.88
CA LEU A 471 -10.46 17.91 -12.08
C LEU A 471 -10.28 18.30 -13.55
N LYS A 472 -10.16 17.31 -14.46
CA LYS A 472 -9.91 17.51 -15.91
C LYS A 472 -8.71 18.42 -16.16
N LEU A 473 -7.65 18.24 -15.37
CA LEU A 473 -6.41 18.97 -15.51
C LEU A 473 -5.69 18.49 -16.78
N ASN A 474 -5.39 19.43 -17.70
CA ASN A 474 -4.50 19.15 -18.83
C ASN A 474 -3.05 19.19 -18.32
N ILE A 475 -2.52 18.04 -17.90
CA ILE A 475 -1.14 17.88 -17.40
C ILE A 475 -0.37 17.00 -18.36
#